data_bd698764962189151e1ca89a109751e9
#
_entry.id   bd698764962189151e1ca89a109751e9
#
_cell.length_a   1.000
_cell.length_b   1.000
_cell.length_c   1.000
_cell.angle_alpha   90.00
_cell.angle_beta   90.00
_cell.angle_gamma   90.00
#
_symmetry.space_group_name_H-M   'P 1'
#
loop_
_entity.id
_entity.type
_entity.pdbx_description
1 polymer ?
#
loop_
_entity_poly.entity_id
_entity_poly.type
_entity_poly.pdbx_seq_one_letter_code
_entity_poly.pdbx_strand_id
1 'polypeptide(L)'
;YAIMRAVNRNRESRMGFDEEGRLGYWDEVVPSYTLFHPEDNTFTDVWSEYDSGFGTFYRTVTGDMERYGKVRGVIKARPGQPRNFCPVSCLPWLSFTSFSQDTYTDGPFLFPLIRFGRYFRRDGRMWLPLSVFVSHAAADGYHTCRLINDIQEIAARPELWPEGPETGDPAGGRGKR
;
A
#
# COMPACT_ATOMS: atom_id res chain seq x y z
N TYR A 1 -0.16 -3.20 -5.51
CA TYR A 1 -0.52 -2.29 -6.59
C TYR A 1 -2.02 -2.00 -6.65
N ALA A 2 -2.88 -3.02 -6.80
CA ALA A 2 -4.34 -2.83 -6.91
C ALA A 2 -4.93 -2.00 -5.76
N ILE A 3 -4.49 -2.25 -4.53
CA ILE A 3 -4.86 -1.47 -3.35
C ILE A 3 -4.53 0.00 -3.54
N MET A 4 -3.27 0.31 -3.84
CA MET A 4 -2.82 1.70 -3.93
C MET A 4 -3.43 2.45 -5.10
N ARG A 5 -3.67 1.75 -6.22
CA ARG A 5 -4.38 2.33 -7.36
C ARG A 5 -5.83 2.67 -7.01
N ALA A 6 -6.53 1.80 -6.28
CA ALA A 6 -7.89 2.07 -5.81
C ALA A 6 -7.92 3.21 -4.78
N VAL A 7 -7.00 3.23 -3.81
CA VAL A 7 -6.86 4.32 -2.83
C VAL A 7 -6.65 5.66 -3.54
N ASN A 8 -5.75 5.72 -4.51
CA ASN A 8 -5.46 6.95 -5.25
C ASN A 8 -6.57 7.37 -6.22
N ARG A 9 -7.45 6.45 -6.65
CA ARG A 9 -8.64 6.74 -7.44
C ARG A 9 -9.77 7.36 -6.60
N ASN A 10 -9.89 6.97 -5.33
CA ASN A 10 -10.96 7.36 -4.44
C ASN A 10 -10.57 8.58 -3.59
N ARG A 11 -11.23 9.72 -3.81
CA ARG A 11 -10.92 10.98 -3.16
C ARG A 11 -11.00 10.89 -1.63
N GLU A 12 -12.00 10.20 -1.10
CA GLU A 12 -12.23 10.00 0.33
C GLU A 12 -11.08 9.23 1.00
N SER A 13 -10.43 8.36 0.25
CA SER A 13 -9.27 7.60 0.71
C SER A 13 -7.97 8.42 0.76
N ARG A 14 -7.99 9.63 0.22
CA ARG A 14 -6.85 10.56 0.22
C ARG A 14 -7.06 11.76 1.14
N MET A 15 -8.11 11.71 1.97
CA MET A 15 -8.44 12.76 2.93
C MET A 15 -7.47 12.76 4.10
N GLY A 16 -7.03 13.93 4.52
CA GLY A 16 -6.09 14.08 5.63
C GLY A 16 -5.88 15.53 6.04
N PHE A 17 -5.03 15.72 7.04
CA PHE A 17 -4.67 17.03 7.56
C PHE A 17 -3.26 17.41 7.09
N ASP A 18 -3.08 18.66 6.68
CA ASP A 18 -1.77 19.23 6.39
C ASP A 18 -0.97 19.56 7.68
N GLU A 19 0.18 20.21 7.52
CA GLU A 19 1.06 20.57 8.64
C GLU A 19 0.43 21.63 9.56
N GLU A 20 -0.46 22.45 9.03
CA GLU A 20 -1.20 23.48 9.76
C GLU A 20 -2.52 22.93 10.36
N GLY A 21 -2.79 21.62 10.21
CA GLY A 21 -4.00 20.98 10.72
C GLY A 21 -5.26 21.29 9.90
N ARG A 22 -5.13 21.77 8.67
CA ARG A 22 -6.26 22.03 7.78
C ARG A 22 -6.66 20.74 7.07
N LEU A 23 -7.95 20.44 7.07
CA LEU A 23 -8.51 19.27 6.39
C LEU A 23 -8.54 19.48 4.87
N GLY A 24 -8.08 18.51 4.12
CA GLY A 24 -8.07 18.52 2.67
C GLY A 24 -7.92 17.14 2.04
N TYR A 25 -7.55 17.14 0.79
CA TYR A 25 -7.26 15.92 0.02
C TYR A 25 -5.85 16.03 -0.52
N TRP A 26 -5.08 14.97 -0.31
CA TRP A 26 -3.78 14.83 -0.96
C TRP A 26 -3.97 14.48 -2.43
N ASP A 27 -3.09 14.96 -3.29
CA ASP A 27 -3.10 14.62 -4.72
C ASP A 27 -2.80 13.13 -4.91
N GLU A 28 -1.92 12.61 -4.05
CA GLU A 28 -1.49 11.22 -4.06
C GLU A 28 -1.24 10.71 -2.64
N VAL A 29 -1.38 9.41 -2.45
CA VAL A 29 -1.08 8.69 -1.21
C VAL A 29 -0.14 7.54 -1.52
N VAL A 30 0.93 7.42 -0.71
CA VAL A 30 1.95 6.38 -0.87
C VAL A 30 1.68 5.18 0.05
N PRO A 31 2.12 3.97 -0.30
CA PRO A 31 2.02 2.82 0.60
C PRO A 31 3.04 2.92 1.74
N SER A 32 2.62 2.55 2.95
CA SER A 32 3.48 2.20 4.06
C SER A 32 3.17 0.77 4.48
N TYR A 33 4.18 -0.09 4.50
CA TYR A 33 3.96 -1.52 4.71
C TYR A 33 4.99 -2.12 5.67
N THR A 34 4.57 -3.22 6.32
CA THR A 34 5.38 -3.91 7.32
C THR A 34 6.19 -5.05 6.69
N LEU A 35 7.45 -5.16 7.08
CA LEU A 35 8.34 -6.28 6.79
C LEU A 35 8.63 -7.03 8.08
N PHE A 36 8.22 -8.30 8.13
CA PHE A 36 8.40 -9.17 9.30
C PHE A 36 9.81 -9.78 9.33
N HIS A 37 10.38 -9.88 10.52
CA HIS A 37 11.69 -10.46 10.80
C HIS A 37 11.53 -11.72 11.64
N PRO A 38 11.58 -12.91 11.01
CA PRO A 38 11.32 -14.17 11.71
C PRO A 38 12.40 -14.54 12.75
N GLU A 39 13.61 -13.95 12.65
CA GLU A 39 14.73 -14.26 13.52
C GLU A 39 14.50 -13.79 14.97
N ASP A 40 13.75 -12.70 15.13
CA ASP A 40 13.51 -12.07 16.43
C ASP A 40 12.02 -11.75 16.67
N ASN A 41 11.13 -12.15 15.74
CA ASN A 41 9.69 -11.88 15.75
C ASN A 41 9.34 -10.39 15.82
N THR A 42 10.17 -9.55 15.23
CA THR A 42 9.94 -8.10 15.11
C THR A 42 9.49 -7.73 13.71
N PHE A 43 9.21 -6.46 13.48
CA PHE A 43 8.91 -5.91 12.16
C PHE A 43 9.47 -4.50 12.00
N THR A 44 9.61 -4.07 10.77
CA THR A 44 9.88 -2.68 10.40
C THR A 44 8.87 -2.19 9.39
N ASP A 45 8.55 -0.91 9.45
CA ASP A 45 7.74 -0.23 8.44
C ASP A 45 8.65 0.38 7.38
N VAL A 46 8.25 0.16 6.14
CA VAL A 46 8.87 0.74 4.95
C VAL A 46 7.78 1.43 4.14
N TRP A 47 8.09 2.57 3.58
CA TRP A 47 7.21 3.24 2.62
C TRP A 47 7.88 3.28 1.25
N SER A 48 7.09 3.39 0.18
CA SER A 48 7.59 3.51 -1.19
C SER A 48 6.83 4.58 -1.93
N GLU A 49 7.48 5.20 -2.91
CA GLU A 49 6.80 6.09 -3.84
C GLU A 49 5.73 5.31 -4.61
N TYR A 50 4.62 5.98 -4.87
CA TYR A 50 3.58 5.45 -5.73
C TYR A 50 3.86 5.81 -7.19
N ASP A 51 3.53 4.91 -8.09
CA ASP A 51 3.49 5.16 -9.53
C ASP A 51 2.26 4.48 -10.12
N SER A 52 1.55 5.15 -11.01
CA SER A 52 0.37 4.60 -11.66
C SER A 52 0.68 3.49 -12.66
N GLY A 53 1.92 3.39 -13.14
CA GLY A 53 2.43 2.28 -13.93
C GLY A 53 2.89 1.13 -13.06
N PHE A 54 2.36 -0.06 -13.31
CA PHE A 54 2.64 -1.26 -12.51
C PHE A 54 4.15 -1.59 -12.47
N GLY A 55 4.81 -1.60 -13.62
CA GLY A 55 6.22 -1.98 -13.70
C GLY A 55 7.13 -1.08 -12.87
N THR A 56 6.92 0.24 -12.91
CA THR A 56 7.67 1.20 -12.09
C THR A 56 7.37 1.01 -10.62
N PHE A 57 6.08 0.95 -10.25
CA PHE A 57 5.67 0.72 -8.87
C PHE A 57 6.24 -0.58 -8.29
N TYR A 58 6.19 -1.67 -9.06
CA TYR A 58 6.73 -2.96 -8.64
C TYR A 58 8.24 -2.89 -8.36
N ARG A 59 9.02 -2.31 -9.28
CA ARG A 59 10.46 -2.14 -9.09
C ARG A 59 10.80 -1.27 -7.88
N THR A 60 10.07 -0.18 -7.69
CA THR A 60 10.24 0.71 -6.52
C THR A 60 10.00 -0.04 -5.22
N VAL A 61 8.86 -0.71 -5.08
CA VAL A 61 8.51 -1.44 -3.86
C VAL A 61 9.48 -2.59 -3.58
N THR A 62 9.81 -3.40 -4.59
CA THR A 62 10.76 -4.51 -4.40
C THR A 62 12.17 -4.03 -4.06
N GLY A 63 12.64 -2.97 -4.71
CA GLY A 63 13.93 -2.36 -4.39
C GLY A 63 13.99 -1.77 -2.98
N ASP A 64 12.91 -1.14 -2.52
CA ASP A 64 12.82 -0.66 -1.13
C ASP A 64 12.76 -1.83 -0.12
N MET A 65 12.05 -2.90 -0.43
CA MET A 65 12.04 -4.12 0.40
C MET A 65 13.44 -4.73 0.53
N GLU A 66 14.18 -4.82 -0.56
CA GLU A 66 15.56 -5.33 -0.56
C GLU A 66 16.50 -4.42 0.25
N ARG A 67 16.38 -3.11 0.05
CA ARG A 67 17.24 -2.11 0.69
C ARG A 67 17.01 -1.98 2.19
N TYR A 68 15.76 -1.98 2.62
CA TYR A 68 15.39 -1.70 4.00
C TYR A 68 14.95 -2.93 4.79
N GLY A 69 14.69 -4.06 4.15
CA GLY A 69 14.18 -5.27 4.78
C GLY A 69 15.11 -5.93 5.78
N LYS A 70 16.40 -5.53 5.82
CA LYS A 70 17.40 -6.02 6.80
C LYS A 70 17.63 -5.04 7.95
N VAL A 71 17.01 -3.88 7.95
CA VAL A 71 17.14 -2.89 9.03
C VAL A 71 16.42 -3.43 10.26
N ARG A 72 17.07 -3.33 11.43
CA ARG A 72 16.61 -3.86 12.72
C ARG A 72 16.66 -2.77 13.78
N GLY A 73 15.88 -2.97 14.85
CA GLY A 73 15.90 -2.09 16.02
C GLY A 73 15.23 -0.74 15.86
N VAL A 74 14.59 -0.50 14.70
CA VAL A 74 13.78 0.71 14.43
C VAL A 74 12.47 0.32 13.77
N ILE A 75 11.38 0.99 14.14
CA ILE A 75 10.08 0.75 13.53
C ILE A 75 10.08 1.27 12.09
N LYS A 76 10.55 2.49 11.85
CA LYS A 76 10.58 3.12 10.52
C LYS A 76 11.97 2.96 9.90
N ALA A 77 12.13 1.93 9.06
CA ALA A 77 13.42 1.61 8.45
C ALA A 77 13.82 2.61 7.34
N ARG A 78 12.85 3.06 6.52
CA ARG A 78 13.09 4.10 5.52
C ARG A 78 12.78 5.47 6.15
N PRO A 79 13.75 6.41 6.22
CA PRO A 79 13.51 7.76 6.75
C PRO A 79 12.62 8.59 5.83
N GLY A 80 12.13 9.71 6.35
CA GLY A 80 11.40 10.69 5.54
C GLY A 80 10.00 10.25 5.09
N GLN A 81 9.33 9.37 5.84
CA GLN A 81 7.96 8.97 5.53
C GLN A 81 7.05 10.21 5.43
N PRO A 82 6.39 10.42 4.28
CA PRO A 82 5.49 11.54 4.11
C PRO A 82 4.21 11.35 4.95
N ARG A 83 3.44 12.42 5.14
CA ARG A 83 2.18 12.36 5.90
C ARG A 83 1.06 11.66 5.14
N ASN A 84 1.08 11.70 3.81
CA ASN A 84 0.09 11.12 2.90
C ASN A 84 0.37 9.65 2.63
N PHE A 85 0.30 8.81 3.65
CA PHE A 85 0.55 7.37 3.50
C PHE A 85 -0.65 6.51 3.88
N CYS A 86 -0.83 5.41 3.16
CA CYS A 86 -1.80 4.38 3.45
C CYS A 86 -1.08 3.16 4.05
N PRO A 87 -1.40 2.76 5.30
CA PRO A 87 -0.86 1.54 5.88
C PRO A 87 -1.44 0.30 5.21
N VAL A 88 -0.54 -0.57 4.74
CA VAL A 88 -0.88 -1.85 4.11
C VAL A 88 -0.09 -2.95 4.79
N SER A 89 -0.76 -3.89 5.44
CA SER A 89 -0.10 -4.99 6.16
C SER A 89 -0.52 -6.35 5.63
N CYS A 90 0.43 -7.28 5.60
CA CYS A 90 0.20 -8.67 5.28
C CYS A 90 0.20 -9.53 6.55
N LEU A 91 -0.80 -10.42 6.68
CA LEU A 91 -0.92 -11.41 7.75
C LEU A 91 -0.80 -12.83 7.15
N PRO A 92 0.41 -13.25 6.72
CA PRO A 92 0.58 -14.47 5.92
C PRO A 92 0.28 -15.75 6.70
N TRP A 93 0.17 -15.65 8.01
CA TRP A 93 -0.14 -16.77 8.90
C TRP A 93 -1.62 -17.08 9.02
N LEU A 94 -2.51 -16.15 8.60
CA LEU A 94 -3.94 -16.22 8.88
C LEU A 94 -4.76 -15.98 7.62
N SER A 95 -5.73 -16.88 7.38
CA SER A 95 -6.86 -16.61 6.48
C SER A 95 -8.09 -16.32 7.34
N PHE A 96 -8.83 -15.27 7.05
CA PHE A 96 -9.91 -14.77 7.90
C PHE A 96 -11.14 -14.37 7.07
N THR A 97 -12.29 -14.37 7.72
CA THR A 97 -13.55 -13.79 7.21
C THR A 97 -13.81 -12.40 7.80
N SER A 98 -13.17 -12.10 8.94
CA SER A 98 -13.17 -10.80 9.60
C SER A 98 -11.88 -10.66 10.38
N PHE A 99 -11.29 -9.46 10.35
CA PHE A 99 -10.12 -9.11 11.14
C PHE A 99 -10.25 -7.65 11.59
N SER A 100 -10.17 -7.43 12.88
CA SER A 100 -10.15 -6.11 13.50
C SER A 100 -8.99 -6.00 14.48
N GLN A 101 -8.33 -4.88 14.46
CA GLN A 101 -7.27 -4.54 15.40
C GLN A 101 -7.31 -3.03 15.60
N ASP A 102 -7.47 -2.62 16.83
CA ASP A 102 -7.47 -1.21 17.18
C ASP A 102 -6.08 -0.60 16.92
N THR A 103 -6.10 0.60 16.40
CA THR A 103 -4.89 1.37 16.15
C THR A 103 -4.95 2.63 17.01
N TYR A 104 -4.00 2.75 17.93
CA TYR A 104 -3.86 3.96 18.71
C TYR A 104 -3.15 5.03 17.85
N THR A 105 -3.74 6.23 17.81
CA THR A 105 -3.14 7.41 17.16
C THR A 105 -3.33 8.63 18.06
N ASP A 106 -2.36 9.51 18.11
CA ASP A 106 -2.41 10.75 18.88
C ASP A 106 -3.36 11.80 18.29
N GLY A 107 -4.06 11.47 17.21
CA GLY A 107 -5.00 12.35 16.52
C GLY A 107 -5.79 11.62 15.44
N PRO A 108 -6.68 12.31 14.73
CA PRO A 108 -7.50 11.68 13.70
C PRO A 108 -6.65 11.23 12.51
N PHE A 109 -6.66 9.93 12.26
CA PHE A 109 -6.06 9.31 11.07
C PHE A 109 -7.18 8.95 10.10
N LEU A 110 -7.19 9.56 8.91
CA LEU A 110 -8.31 9.48 7.97
C LEU A 110 -8.05 8.52 6.80
N PHE A 111 -6.78 8.17 6.54
CA PHE A 111 -6.46 7.22 5.48
C PHE A 111 -6.97 5.81 5.82
N PRO A 112 -7.35 5.01 4.81
CA PRO A 112 -7.75 3.63 5.05
C PRO A 112 -6.59 2.80 5.62
N LEU A 113 -6.90 1.93 6.57
CA LEU A 113 -5.99 0.90 7.06
C LEU A 113 -6.35 -0.40 6.36
N ILE A 114 -5.43 -0.95 5.57
CA ILE A 114 -5.71 -2.12 4.74
C ILE A 114 -4.83 -3.28 5.17
N ARG A 115 -5.47 -4.41 5.43
CA ARG A 115 -4.78 -5.66 5.81
C ARG A 115 -5.26 -6.79 4.92
N PHE A 116 -4.33 -7.63 4.47
CA PHE A 116 -4.68 -8.83 3.75
C PHE A 116 -4.04 -10.05 4.38
N GLY A 117 -4.75 -11.18 4.30
CA GLY A 117 -4.34 -12.42 4.93
C GLY A 117 -3.67 -13.39 3.96
N ARG A 118 -3.48 -14.63 4.44
CA ARG A 118 -2.98 -15.73 3.61
C ARG A 118 -4.01 -16.06 2.53
N TYR A 119 -3.55 -16.09 1.28
CA TYR A 119 -4.38 -16.49 0.16
C TYR A 119 -4.77 -17.97 0.23
N PHE A 120 -5.89 -18.32 -0.38
CA PHE A 120 -6.38 -19.68 -0.49
C PHE A 120 -7.03 -19.93 -1.84
N ARG A 121 -7.13 -21.21 -2.23
CA ARG A 121 -7.80 -21.61 -3.45
C ARG A 121 -9.22 -22.09 -3.15
N ARG A 122 -10.18 -21.60 -3.90
CA ARG A 122 -11.57 -22.04 -3.84
C ARG A 122 -12.19 -21.94 -5.23
N ASP A 123 -12.90 -22.97 -5.65
CA ASP A 123 -13.61 -23.05 -6.95
C ASP A 123 -12.70 -22.68 -8.15
N GLY A 124 -11.45 -23.19 -8.14
CA GLY A 124 -10.46 -22.96 -9.19
C GLY A 124 -9.85 -21.55 -9.21
N ARG A 125 -10.24 -20.66 -8.28
CA ARG A 125 -9.74 -19.28 -8.17
C ARG A 125 -8.89 -19.08 -6.94
N MET A 126 -7.97 -18.11 -7.03
CA MET A 126 -7.21 -17.64 -5.87
C MET A 126 -7.98 -16.53 -5.19
N TRP A 127 -8.11 -16.64 -3.87
CA TRP A 127 -8.76 -15.67 -3.02
C TRP A 127 -7.77 -15.13 -2.00
N LEU A 128 -7.88 -13.83 -1.72
CA LEU A 128 -7.10 -13.13 -0.72
C LEU A 128 -8.06 -12.43 0.24
N PRO A 129 -8.08 -12.82 1.54
CA PRO A 129 -8.87 -12.09 2.52
C PRO A 129 -8.39 -10.65 2.64
N LEU A 130 -9.30 -9.70 2.62
CA LEU A 130 -9.01 -8.28 2.73
C LEU A 130 -9.86 -7.68 3.85
N SER A 131 -9.21 -6.97 4.77
CA SER A 131 -9.84 -6.12 5.78
C SER A 131 -9.53 -4.67 5.45
N VAL A 132 -10.57 -3.86 5.37
CA VAL A 132 -10.47 -2.41 5.13
C VAL A 132 -11.14 -1.70 6.29
N PHE A 133 -10.38 -0.90 7.00
CA PHE A 133 -10.87 0.00 8.04
C PHE A 133 -10.79 1.43 7.54
N VAL A 134 -11.89 2.16 7.64
CA VAL A 134 -11.97 3.59 7.27
C VAL A 134 -12.49 4.41 8.43
N SER A 135 -12.02 5.63 8.55
CA SER A 135 -12.63 6.61 9.45
C SER A 135 -13.99 7.04 8.90
N HIS A 136 -15.06 6.95 9.71
CA HIS A 136 -16.40 7.39 9.30
C HIS A 136 -16.46 8.92 9.08
N ALA A 137 -15.45 9.66 9.56
CA ALA A 137 -15.31 11.09 9.26
C ALA A 137 -14.86 11.36 7.80
N ALA A 138 -14.25 10.36 7.13
CA ALA A 138 -13.79 10.47 5.75
C ALA A 138 -14.70 9.72 4.76
N ALA A 139 -15.25 8.57 5.16
CA ALA A 139 -15.98 7.69 4.26
C ALA A 139 -17.15 6.99 4.97
N ASP A 140 -18.28 6.92 4.31
CA ASP A 140 -19.44 6.12 4.73
C ASP A 140 -19.44 4.72 4.08
N GLY A 141 -20.54 3.98 4.25
CA GLY A 141 -20.70 2.65 3.69
C GLY A 141 -20.60 2.60 2.17
N TYR A 142 -21.16 3.60 1.47
CA TYR A 142 -21.07 3.67 0.01
C TYR A 142 -19.62 3.82 -0.47
N HIS A 143 -18.88 4.77 0.12
CA HIS A 143 -17.49 5.03 -0.24
C HIS A 143 -16.58 3.86 0.09
N THR A 144 -16.82 3.20 1.23
CA THR A 144 -16.10 1.99 1.63
C THR A 144 -16.34 0.83 0.65
N CYS A 145 -17.60 0.59 0.26
CA CYS A 145 -17.94 -0.45 -0.72
C CYS A 145 -17.32 -0.14 -2.09
N ARG A 146 -17.33 1.11 -2.52
CA ARG A 146 -16.70 1.53 -3.77
C ARG A 146 -15.20 1.25 -3.76
N LEU A 147 -14.49 1.61 -2.69
CA LEU A 147 -13.07 1.31 -2.55
C LEU A 147 -12.78 -0.20 -2.65
N ILE A 148 -13.57 -1.04 -1.96
CA ILE A 148 -13.42 -2.50 -1.99
C ILE A 148 -13.67 -3.04 -3.40
N ASN A 149 -14.73 -2.58 -4.07
CA ASN A 149 -15.06 -3.01 -5.43
C ASN A 149 -13.98 -2.60 -6.43
N ASP A 150 -13.44 -1.38 -6.31
CA ASP A 150 -12.32 -0.93 -7.15
C ASP A 150 -11.07 -1.81 -6.94
N ILE A 151 -10.74 -2.16 -5.69
CA ILE A 151 -9.62 -3.08 -5.40
C ILE A 151 -9.86 -4.43 -6.08
N GLN A 152 -11.06 -5.00 -5.94
CA GLN A 152 -11.42 -6.28 -6.55
C GLN A 152 -11.37 -6.23 -8.08
N GLU A 153 -11.92 -5.19 -8.69
CA GLU A 153 -11.91 -5.01 -10.14
C GLU A 153 -10.49 -4.91 -10.69
N ILE A 154 -9.65 -4.08 -10.07
CA ILE A 154 -8.25 -3.90 -10.49
C ILE A 154 -7.46 -5.20 -10.30
N ALA A 155 -7.63 -5.88 -9.17
CA ALA A 155 -6.92 -7.13 -8.88
C ALA A 155 -7.35 -8.29 -9.80
N ALA A 156 -8.60 -8.29 -10.26
CA ALA A 156 -9.13 -9.34 -11.14
C ALA A 156 -8.62 -9.25 -12.59
N ARG A 157 -8.01 -8.14 -12.98
CA ARG A 157 -7.58 -7.86 -14.36
C ARG A 157 -6.13 -7.38 -14.43
N PRO A 158 -5.16 -8.18 -13.97
CA PRO A 158 -3.75 -7.76 -13.96
C PRO A 158 -3.20 -7.49 -15.37
N GLU A 159 -3.79 -8.10 -16.40
CA GLU A 159 -3.44 -7.85 -17.81
C GLU A 159 -3.75 -6.43 -18.30
N LEU A 160 -4.58 -5.70 -17.55
CA LEU A 160 -4.91 -4.29 -17.85
C LEU A 160 -4.07 -3.29 -17.02
N TRP A 161 -3.12 -3.77 -16.24
CA TRP A 161 -2.27 -2.87 -15.48
C TRP A 161 -1.28 -2.18 -16.41
N PRO A 162 -1.26 -0.82 -16.44
CA PRO A 162 -0.35 -0.11 -17.31
C PRO A 162 1.09 -0.40 -16.92
N GLU A 163 1.91 -0.73 -17.90
CA GLU A 163 3.35 -0.70 -17.73
C GLU A 163 3.79 0.75 -17.46
N GLY A 164 4.73 0.93 -16.53
CA GLY A 164 5.34 2.24 -16.34
C GLY A 164 6.21 2.61 -17.54
N PRO A 165 6.66 3.87 -17.65
CA PRO A 165 7.61 4.25 -18.68
C PRO A 165 8.81 3.31 -18.64
N GLU A 166 9.19 2.75 -19.80
CA GLU A 166 10.41 1.97 -19.92
C GLU A 166 11.56 2.85 -19.46
N THR A 167 12.20 2.50 -18.34
CA THR A 167 13.47 3.11 -17.97
C THR A 167 14.46 2.65 -19.02
N GLY A 168 14.77 3.53 -19.99
CA GLY A 168 15.78 3.25 -21.01
C GLY A 168 17.02 2.68 -20.34
N ASP A 169 17.47 1.55 -20.88
CA ASP A 169 18.68 0.84 -20.47
C ASP A 169 19.85 1.83 -20.41
N PRO A 170 20.50 2.08 -19.26
CA PRO A 170 21.67 2.95 -19.19
C PRO A 170 22.93 2.34 -19.83
N ALA A 171 22.82 1.21 -20.52
CA ALA A 171 23.95 0.51 -21.16
C ALA A 171 24.02 0.68 -22.69
N GLY A 172 24.09 1.92 -23.18
CA GLY A 172 24.24 2.24 -24.61
C GLY A 172 25.33 3.26 -24.92
N GLY A 173 26.30 3.45 -24.05
CA GLY A 173 27.44 4.35 -24.27
C GLY A 173 28.74 3.61 -24.53
N ARG A 174 28.81 2.75 -25.57
CA ARG A 174 30.14 2.37 -26.09
C ARG A 174 30.60 3.44 -27.08
N GLY A 175 31.60 4.16 -26.62
CA GLY A 175 32.36 5.08 -27.46
C GLY A 175 32.90 4.43 -28.73
N LYS A 176 32.98 5.23 -29.76
CA LYS A 176 33.94 5.08 -30.84
C LYS A 176 34.61 6.42 -31.09
N ARG A 177 35.91 6.33 -30.87
CA ARG A 177 37.04 7.10 -31.40
C ARG A 177 37.35 8.42 -30.71
#